data_bdf633ee1f969ef19a7cc872d4770899
#
_entry.id   bdf633ee1f969ef19a7cc872d4770899
#
_cell.length_a   1.000
_cell.length_b   1.000
_cell.length_c   1.000
_cell.angle_alpha   90.00
_cell.angle_beta   90.00
_cell.angle_gamma   90.00
#
_symmetry.space_group_name_H-M   'P 1'
#
loop_
_entity.id
_entity.type
_entity.pdbx_description
1 polymer ?
#
loop_
_entity_poly.entity_id
_entity_poly.type
_entity_poly.pdbx_seq_one_letter_code
_entity_poly.pdbx_strand_id
1 'polypeptide(L)'
;ILPDNLELIRGYCFSGCNGLTGELRLPDKLRKLGSCAFSGCEGFKGSLSIPQEIQVIPSEAFNGCGFDGTLQLHDGITNIGNNAFSGCHFKGELVLPKYLSVIANEAFYANDFSGVLKIPSGITAIGKKAFAYNWRLMGILEFPEGLESIGAGAFAQCRMLEGLVFPESMETIRSDNDWDGGAQGAFQECYGIGSIVCKGEMPPTIYAKTFDGVAKDNFTLEVPESAIQQYQVASGWCDFKRIAAHHELVCRPAIACAINTEHKQTLVIDAEGEWEVASKPDWCELSKTSGNKKS
;
A
#
# COMPACT_ATOMS: atom_id res chain seq x y z
N ILE A 1 -33.52 5.36 3.90
CA ILE A 1 -33.41 4.43 2.73
C ILE A 1 -33.46 5.27 1.48
N LEU A 2 -32.48 5.13 0.59
CA LEU A 2 -32.48 5.76 -0.74
C LEU A 2 -33.42 4.97 -1.66
N PRO A 3 -34.13 5.64 -2.62
CA PRO A 3 -34.98 4.96 -3.60
C PRO A 3 -34.19 4.04 -4.52
N ASP A 4 -34.70 2.85 -4.84
CA ASP A 4 -34.02 1.84 -5.68
C ASP A 4 -33.76 2.30 -7.12
N ASN A 5 -34.54 3.27 -7.61
CA ASN A 5 -34.39 3.82 -8.96
C ASN A 5 -33.56 5.12 -9.00
N LEU A 6 -32.89 5.50 -7.93
CA LEU A 6 -32.05 6.69 -7.88
C LEU A 6 -30.77 6.48 -8.71
N GLU A 7 -30.57 7.35 -9.70
CA GLU A 7 -29.42 7.26 -10.63
C GLU A 7 -28.32 8.28 -10.33
N LEU A 8 -28.63 9.36 -9.63
CA LEU A 8 -27.71 10.47 -9.37
C LEU A 8 -27.88 11.02 -7.95
N ILE A 9 -26.78 11.16 -7.23
CA ILE A 9 -26.68 11.96 -6.02
C ILE A 9 -25.74 13.13 -6.32
N ARG A 10 -26.24 14.36 -6.17
CA ARG A 10 -25.45 15.57 -6.44
C ARG A 10 -24.45 15.86 -5.33
N GLY A 11 -23.48 16.72 -5.64
CA GLY A 11 -22.50 17.18 -4.63
C GLY A 11 -23.17 17.81 -3.42
N TYR A 12 -22.60 17.57 -2.24
CA TYR A 12 -23.06 18.05 -0.94
C TYR A 12 -24.49 17.66 -0.55
N CYS A 13 -25.14 16.72 -1.26
CA CYS A 13 -26.57 16.41 -1.07
C CYS A 13 -26.90 15.99 0.36
N PHE A 14 -26.00 15.23 1.01
CA PHE A 14 -26.14 14.75 2.38
C PHE A 14 -24.97 15.19 3.27
N SER A 15 -24.17 16.18 2.82
CA SER A 15 -23.01 16.64 3.59
C SER A 15 -23.41 17.13 4.98
N GLY A 16 -22.71 16.66 6.02
CA GLY A 16 -22.97 17.02 7.41
C GLY A 16 -24.27 16.47 7.99
N CYS A 17 -24.91 15.52 7.31
CA CYS A 17 -26.17 14.93 7.81
C CYS A 17 -25.90 13.89 8.92
N ASN A 18 -25.44 14.36 10.10
CA ASN A 18 -25.08 13.50 11.25
C ASN A 18 -26.28 12.73 11.85
N GLY A 19 -27.49 13.14 11.54
CA GLY A 19 -28.70 12.42 11.93
C GLY A 19 -29.01 11.17 11.11
N LEU A 20 -28.29 10.95 9.98
CA LEU A 20 -28.38 9.72 9.22
C LEU A 20 -27.58 8.62 9.94
N THR A 21 -28.26 7.57 10.39
CA THR A 21 -27.65 6.49 11.18
C THR A 21 -27.85 5.12 10.55
N GLY A 22 -27.03 4.14 10.95
CA GLY A 22 -27.11 2.76 10.48
C GLY A 22 -26.39 2.54 9.15
N GLU A 23 -26.75 1.49 8.45
CA GLU A 23 -26.10 1.12 7.19
C GLU A 23 -26.51 2.03 6.03
N LEU A 24 -25.53 2.47 5.24
CA LEU A 24 -25.76 3.15 3.98
C LEU A 24 -25.82 2.11 2.85
N ARG A 25 -27.00 1.96 2.25
CA ARG A 25 -27.19 1.17 1.04
C ARG A 25 -27.34 2.09 -0.16
N LEU A 26 -26.34 2.08 -1.04
CA LEU A 26 -26.41 2.75 -2.33
C LEU A 26 -27.20 1.88 -3.32
N PRO A 27 -28.19 2.44 -4.04
CA PRO A 27 -28.99 1.62 -4.97
C PRO A 27 -28.19 1.19 -6.20
N ASP A 28 -28.48 0.01 -6.73
CA ASP A 28 -27.75 -0.61 -7.86
C ASP A 28 -27.77 0.24 -9.14
N LYS A 29 -28.80 1.06 -9.32
CA LYS A 29 -28.93 1.97 -10.47
C LYS A 29 -28.17 3.28 -10.33
N LEU A 30 -27.49 3.50 -9.20
CA LEU A 30 -26.73 4.74 -8.99
C LEU A 30 -25.51 4.75 -9.89
N ARG A 31 -25.44 5.72 -10.82
CA ARG A 31 -24.34 5.90 -11.80
C ARG A 31 -23.46 7.08 -11.50
N LYS A 32 -23.97 8.07 -10.78
CA LYS A 32 -23.23 9.30 -10.49
C LYS A 32 -23.36 9.69 -9.04
N LEU A 33 -22.19 9.95 -8.45
CA LEU A 33 -22.04 10.49 -7.12
C LEU A 33 -21.31 11.84 -7.24
N GLY A 34 -21.78 12.84 -6.55
CA GLY A 34 -21.15 14.17 -6.53
C GLY A 34 -20.11 14.30 -5.43
N SER A 35 -19.21 15.28 -5.57
CA SER A 35 -18.22 15.59 -4.52
C SER A 35 -18.89 15.93 -3.19
N CYS A 36 -18.29 15.50 -2.08
CA CYS A 36 -18.80 15.70 -0.73
C CYS A 36 -20.23 15.18 -0.49
N ALA A 37 -20.72 14.24 -1.33
CA ALA A 37 -22.13 13.84 -1.29
C ALA A 37 -22.59 13.36 0.09
N PHE A 38 -21.73 12.66 0.83
CA PHE A 38 -21.98 12.15 2.20
C PHE A 38 -20.91 12.63 3.20
N SER A 39 -20.12 13.65 2.85
CA SER A 39 -19.03 14.12 3.71
C SER A 39 -19.57 14.50 5.10
N GLY A 40 -18.92 14.00 6.18
CA GLY A 40 -19.30 14.28 7.55
C GLY A 40 -20.55 13.55 8.04
N CYS A 41 -20.99 12.49 7.40
CA CYS A 41 -22.11 11.67 7.89
C CYS A 41 -21.62 10.65 8.93
N GLU A 42 -21.26 11.13 10.13
CA GLU A 42 -20.65 10.33 11.21
C GLU A 42 -21.56 9.22 11.77
N GLY A 43 -22.88 9.33 11.53
CA GLY A 43 -23.85 8.36 12.05
C GLY A 43 -23.92 7.04 11.28
N PHE A 44 -23.34 6.94 10.11
CA PHE A 44 -23.32 5.69 9.35
C PHE A 44 -22.49 4.62 10.07
N LYS A 45 -22.91 3.36 9.92
CA LYS A 45 -22.27 2.18 10.49
C LYS A 45 -22.23 1.04 9.47
N GLY A 46 -21.45 0.00 9.79
CA GLY A 46 -21.35 -1.18 8.95
C GLY A 46 -20.43 -0.98 7.73
N SER A 47 -20.64 -1.80 6.74
CA SER A 47 -19.85 -1.83 5.51
C SER A 47 -20.45 -0.92 4.43
N LEU A 48 -19.60 -0.49 3.51
CA LEU A 48 -20.02 0.23 2.30
C LEU A 48 -19.67 -0.57 1.06
N SER A 49 -20.64 -0.83 0.20
CA SER A 49 -20.45 -1.40 -1.13
C SER A 49 -20.74 -0.35 -2.19
N ILE A 50 -19.83 -0.19 -3.14
CA ILE A 50 -20.00 0.74 -4.26
C ILE A 50 -20.70 0.00 -5.41
N PRO A 51 -21.85 0.53 -5.92
CA PRO A 51 -22.59 -0.07 -7.03
C PRO A 51 -21.74 -0.15 -8.32
N GLN A 52 -21.97 -1.21 -9.13
CA GLN A 52 -21.20 -1.51 -10.34
C GLN A 52 -21.25 -0.42 -11.42
N GLU A 53 -22.29 0.40 -11.44
CA GLU A 53 -22.46 1.50 -12.38
C GLU A 53 -21.59 2.74 -12.03
N ILE A 54 -21.02 2.83 -10.82
CA ILE A 54 -20.16 3.94 -10.41
C ILE A 54 -18.72 3.64 -10.82
N GLN A 55 -18.20 4.39 -11.78
CA GLN A 55 -16.81 4.30 -12.25
C GLN A 55 -15.89 5.34 -11.61
N VAL A 56 -16.44 6.39 -11.04
CA VAL A 56 -15.69 7.48 -10.44
C VAL A 56 -16.23 7.77 -9.03
N ILE A 57 -15.38 7.68 -8.04
CA ILE A 57 -15.65 8.17 -6.67
C ILE A 57 -15.08 9.60 -6.60
N PRO A 58 -15.91 10.62 -6.49
CA PRO A 58 -15.41 11.99 -6.47
C PRO A 58 -14.75 12.36 -5.15
N SER A 59 -14.04 13.50 -5.14
CA SER A 59 -13.38 13.99 -3.94
C SER A 59 -14.35 14.16 -2.78
N GLU A 60 -13.90 13.74 -1.60
CA GLU A 60 -14.62 13.86 -0.32
C GLU A 60 -16.00 13.18 -0.27
N ALA A 61 -16.28 12.27 -1.22
CA ALA A 61 -17.63 11.67 -1.33
C ALA A 61 -18.14 11.08 -0.02
N PHE A 62 -17.24 10.47 0.76
CA PHE A 62 -17.55 9.84 2.06
C PHE A 62 -16.60 10.32 3.18
N ASN A 63 -15.93 11.46 2.99
CA ASN A 63 -14.97 11.97 3.99
C ASN A 63 -15.62 12.12 5.36
N GLY A 64 -14.98 11.59 6.41
CA GLY A 64 -15.47 11.70 7.79
C GLY A 64 -16.78 10.96 8.07
N CYS A 65 -17.08 9.89 7.34
CA CYS A 65 -18.22 9.02 7.65
C CYS A 65 -17.86 8.03 8.77
N GLY A 66 -18.88 7.60 9.54
CA GLY A 66 -18.68 6.78 10.74
C GLY A 66 -18.72 5.26 10.50
N PHE A 67 -18.41 4.77 9.29
CA PHE A 67 -18.41 3.33 8.99
C PHE A 67 -17.46 2.57 9.93
N ASP A 68 -17.81 1.34 10.29
CA ASP A 68 -17.01 0.46 11.14
C ASP A 68 -16.93 -0.98 10.61
N GLY A 69 -17.33 -1.19 9.38
CA GLY A 69 -17.23 -2.43 8.61
C GLY A 69 -16.19 -2.37 7.49
N THR A 70 -16.43 -3.11 6.40
CA THR A 70 -15.52 -3.21 5.25
C THR A 70 -15.91 -2.24 4.12
N LEU A 71 -14.92 -1.84 3.33
CA LEU A 71 -15.12 -1.12 2.07
C LEU A 71 -15.02 -2.09 0.90
N GLN A 72 -16.07 -2.18 0.09
CA GLN A 72 -16.12 -3.04 -1.09
C GLN A 72 -16.09 -2.18 -2.35
N LEU A 73 -14.98 -2.25 -3.05
CA LEU A 73 -14.74 -1.61 -4.35
C LEU A 73 -14.74 -2.68 -5.44
N HIS A 74 -15.11 -2.30 -6.66
CA HIS A 74 -15.10 -3.20 -7.83
C HIS A 74 -14.13 -2.70 -8.91
N ASP A 75 -13.69 -3.58 -9.79
CA ASP A 75 -12.68 -3.27 -10.81
C ASP A 75 -13.13 -2.26 -11.88
N GLY A 76 -14.42 -1.99 -11.99
CA GLY A 76 -14.95 -0.95 -12.88
C GLY A 76 -14.65 0.48 -12.42
N ILE A 77 -14.17 0.67 -11.18
CA ILE A 77 -13.78 2.00 -10.67
C ILE A 77 -12.42 2.37 -11.26
N THR A 78 -12.38 3.50 -11.97
CA THR A 78 -11.17 4.01 -12.63
C THR A 78 -10.57 5.24 -11.95
N ASN A 79 -11.32 5.86 -11.05
CA ASN A 79 -10.85 7.04 -10.32
C ASN A 79 -11.44 7.09 -8.90
N ILE A 80 -10.58 7.41 -7.93
CA ILE A 80 -10.95 7.70 -6.53
C ILE A 80 -10.31 9.05 -6.19
N GLY A 81 -11.15 10.04 -5.94
CA GLY A 81 -10.74 11.43 -5.71
C GLY A 81 -10.07 11.67 -4.36
N ASN A 82 -9.54 12.89 -4.18
CA ASN A 82 -8.92 13.30 -2.92
C ASN A 82 -9.88 13.15 -1.75
N ASN A 83 -9.39 12.64 -0.62
CA ASN A 83 -10.16 12.44 0.62
C ASN A 83 -11.44 11.60 0.47
N ALA A 84 -11.57 10.83 -0.60
CA ALA A 84 -12.84 10.15 -0.91
C ALA A 84 -13.35 9.25 0.24
N PHE A 85 -12.44 8.58 0.95
CA PHE A 85 -12.71 7.70 2.08
C PHE A 85 -11.86 8.07 3.31
N SER A 86 -11.48 9.34 3.44
CA SER A 86 -10.68 9.84 4.56
C SER A 86 -11.48 9.79 5.87
N GLY A 87 -10.87 9.30 6.96
CA GLY A 87 -11.47 9.30 8.29
C GLY A 87 -12.77 8.50 8.41
N CYS A 88 -12.88 7.39 7.68
CA CYS A 88 -14.12 6.60 7.62
C CYS A 88 -14.14 5.41 8.59
N HIS A 89 -13.03 5.08 9.24
CA HIS A 89 -12.90 3.94 10.18
C HIS A 89 -13.16 2.56 9.57
N PHE A 90 -13.05 2.40 8.25
CA PHE A 90 -13.18 1.10 7.60
C PHE A 90 -12.14 0.12 8.13
N LYS A 91 -12.55 -1.15 8.25
CA LYS A 91 -11.75 -2.27 8.77
C LYS A 91 -11.57 -3.36 7.72
N GLY A 92 -10.71 -4.33 8.07
CA GLY A 92 -10.44 -5.48 7.21
C GLY A 92 -9.52 -5.15 6.06
N GLU A 93 -9.44 -6.05 5.10
CA GLU A 93 -8.57 -5.91 3.94
C GLU A 93 -9.12 -4.86 2.96
N LEU A 94 -8.23 -4.01 2.45
CA LEU A 94 -8.54 -3.08 1.36
C LEU A 94 -8.10 -3.68 0.04
N VAL A 95 -9.08 -3.96 -0.83
CA VAL A 95 -8.84 -4.39 -2.21
C VAL A 95 -9.02 -3.19 -3.14
N LEU A 96 -7.92 -2.74 -3.74
CA LEU A 96 -7.94 -1.61 -4.67
C LEU A 96 -8.39 -2.04 -6.06
N PRO A 97 -9.20 -1.22 -6.77
CA PRO A 97 -9.62 -1.49 -8.14
C PRO A 97 -8.42 -1.62 -9.10
N LYS A 98 -8.46 -2.65 -9.95
CA LYS A 98 -7.36 -3.03 -10.84
C LYS A 98 -6.93 -1.93 -11.83
N TYR A 99 -7.87 -1.10 -12.28
CA TYR A 99 -7.63 -0.12 -13.34
C TYR A 99 -7.37 1.31 -12.82
N LEU A 100 -7.07 1.47 -11.55
CA LEU A 100 -6.57 2.74 -11.04
C LEU A 100 -5.18 3.02 -11.61
N SER A 101 -4.93 4.27 -12.01
CA SER A 101 -3.61 4.76 -12.44
C SER A 101 -2.92 5.61 -11.37
N VAL A 102 -3.69 6.19 -10.47
CA VAL A 102 -3.19 7.05 -9.37
C VAL A 102 -4.01 6.78 -8.12
N ILE A 103 -3.36 6.79 -6.98
CA ILE A 103 -4.02 6.86 -5.67
C ILE A 103 -3.95 8.31 -5.21
N ALA A 104 -5.12 8.97 -5.12
CA ALA A 104 -5.20 10.40 -4.86
C ALA A 104 -4.80 10.78 -3.43
N ASN A 105 -4.58 12.09 -3.18
CA ASN A 105 -4.22 12.58 -1.86
C ASN A 105 -5.29 12.23 -0.83
N GLU A 106 -4.86 11.70 0.31
CA GLU A 106 -5.69 11.37 1.47
C GLU A 106 -6.88 10.44 1.15
N ALA A 107 -6.85 9.74 0.00
CA ALA A 107 -7.99 8.93 -0.45
C ALA A 107 -8.46 7.90 0.57
N PHE A 108 -7.53 7.33 1.33
CA PHE A 108 -7.78 6.31 2.37
C PHE A 108 -7.15 6.69 3.72
N TYR A 109 -6.94 7.99 3.96
CA TYR A 109 -6.36 8.52 5.19
C TYR A 109 -7.17 8.11 6.44
N ALA A 110 -6.49 7.81 7.54
CA ALA A 110 -7.07 7.56 8.86
C ALA A 110 -8.24 6.55 8.84
N ASN A 111 -7.94 5.34 8.37
CA ASN A 111 -8.83 4.18 8.49
C ASN A 111 -8.18 3.10 9.36
N ASP A 112 -8.92 2.03 9.63
CA ASP A 112 -8.48 0.85 10.38
C ASP A 112 -8.24 -0.36 9.48
N PHE A 113 -7.86 -0.14 8.19
CA PHE A 113 -7.57 -1.24 7.28
C PHE A 113 -6.45 -2.13 7.82
N SER A 114 -6.58 -3.43 7.59
CA SER A 114 -5.64 -4.45 8.08
C SER A 114 -5.26 -5.44 6.97
N GLY A 115 -4.24 -6.25 7.23
CA GLY A 115 -3.73 -7.19 6.23
C GLY A 115 -2.71 -6.56 5.27
N VAL A 116 -2.35 -7.30 4.23
CA VAL A 116 -1.35 -6.89 3.25
C VAL A 116 -2.00 -6.06 2.17
N LEU A 117 -1.57 -4.80 2.02
CA LEU A 117 -2.05 -3.93 0.95
C LEU A 117 -1.36 -4.30 -0.37
N LYS A 118 -2.15 -4.64 -1.38
CA LYS A 118 -1.68 -4.88 -2.74
C LYS A 118 -1.92 -3.65 -3.60
N ILE A 119 -0.84 -3.07 -4.14
CA ILE A 119 -0.93 -1.93 -5.06
C ILE A 119 -1.10 -2.45 -6.48
N PRO A 120 -2.15 -2.05 -7.23
CA PRO A 120 -2.38 -2.47 -8.61
C PRO A 120 -1.22 -2.10 -9.53
N SER A 121 -0.93 -2.96 -10.52
CA SER A 121 0.21 -2.80 -11.44
C SER A 121 0.14 -1.55 -12.35
N GLY A 122 -1.02 -0.94 -12.50
CA GLY A 122 -1.21 0.29 -13.28
C GLY A 122 -0.92 1.59 -12.51
N ILE A 123 -0.60 1.52 -11.22
CA ILE A 123 -0.37 2.73 -10.41
C ILE A 123 0.99 3.33 -10.74
N THR A 124 1.00 4.61 -11.14
CA THR A 124 2.21 5.39 -11.42
C THR A 124 2.55 6.41 -10.32
N ALA A 125 1.57 6.79 -9.51
CA ALA A 125 1.79 7.72 -8.40
C ALA A 125 0.87 7.44 -7.21
N ILE A 126 1.41 7.61 -6.00
CA ILE A 126 0.66 7.58 -4.73
C ILE A 126 0.70 8.97 -4.12
N GLY A 127 -0.47 9.54 -3.87
CA GLY A 127 -0.65 10.90 -3.39
C GLY A 127 -0.23 11.11 -1.93
N LYS A 128 -0.20 12.39 -1.53
CA LYS A 128 0.09 12.83 -0.17
C LYS A 128 -0.87 12.18 0.82
N LYS A 129 -0.34 11.62 1.91
CA LYS A 129 -1.10 10.98 3.01
C LYS A 129 -2.12 9.94 2.58
N ALA A 130 -1.97 9.35 1.39
CA ALA A 130 -2.98 8.47 0.78
C ALA A 130 -3.45 7.33 1.70
N PHE A 131 -2.54 6.75 2.47
CA PHE A 131 -2.79 5.68 3.45
C PHE A 131 -2.32 6.03 4.86
N ALA A 132 -1.97 7.28 5.15
CA ALA A 132 -1.47 7.64 6.47
C ALA A 132 -2.47 7.26 7.58
N TYR A 133 -1.96 6.89 8.76
CA TYR A 133 -2.73 6.47 9.94
C TYR A 133 -3.57 5.21 9.74
N ASN A 134 -3.19 4.34 8.81
CA ASN A 134 -3.72 2.97 8.75
C ASN A 134 -2.81 2.03 9.57
N TRP A 135 -2.92 2.08 10.87
CA TRP A 135 -1.98 1.47 11.82
C TRP A 135 -1.87 -0.05 11.72
N ARG A 136 -2.88 -0.71 11.11
CA ARG A 136 -3.01 -2.16 11.02
C ARG A 136 -2.63 -2.74 9.67
N LEU A 137 -2.22 -1.92 8.69
CA LEU A 137 -1.60 -2.42 7.47
C LEU A 137 -0.29 -3.11 7.83
N MET A 138 -0.11 -4.35 7.38
CA MET A 138 1.00 -5.21 7.78
C MET A 138 1.66 -5.88 6.57
N GLY A 139 2.74 -6.62 6.85
CA GLY A 139 3.50 -7.37 5.86
C GLY A 139 4.40 -6.49 5.00
N ILE A 140 4.92 -7.06 3.93
CA ILE A 140 5.80 -6.38 2.99
C ILE A 140 4.95 -5.65 1.96
N LEU A 141 5.20 -4.36 1.80
CA LEU A 141 4.56 -3.53 0.78
C LEU A 141 5.42 -3.53 -0.48
N GLU A 142 4.97 -4.27 -1.49
CA GLU A 142 5.60 -4.30 -2.81
C GLU A 142 4.95 -3.26 -3.71
N PHE A 143 5.78 -2.38 -4.27
CA PHE A 143 5.33 -1.38 -5.23
C PHE A 143 5.49 -1.90 -6.65
N PRO A 144 4.48 -1.66 -7.54
CA PRO A 144 4.51 -2.18 -8.89
C PRO A 144 5.57 -1.50 -9.76
N GLU A 145 6.06 -2.22 -10.75
CA GLU A 145 6.85 -1.62 -11.81
C GLU A 145 6.02 -0.55 -12.53
N GLY A 146 6.64 0.61 -12.80
CA GLY A 146 5.95 1.80 -13.32
C GLY A 146 5.53 2.80 -12.24
N LEU A 147 5.63 2.49 -10.93
CA LEU A 147 5.45 3.50 -9.89
C LEU A 147 6.67 4.43 -9.88
N GLU A 148 6.42 5.73 -10.12
CA GLU A 148 7.45 6.77 -10.22
C GLU A 148 7.54 7.60 -8.93
N SER A 149 6.42 7.81 -8.24
CA SER A 149 6.41 8.72 -7.09
C SER A 149 5.50 8.30 -5.94
N ILE A 150 5.97 8.57 -4.73
CA ILE A 150 5.22 8.44 -3.47
C ILE A 150 5.18 9.81 -2.80
N GLY A 151 3.98 10.29 -2.48
CA GLY A 151 3.74 11.59 -1.86
C GLY A 151 4.15 11.65 -0.39
N ALA A 152 4.28 12.87 0.11
CA ALA A 152 4.61 13.12 1.51
C ALA A 152 3.58 12.48 2.45
N GLY A 153 4.07 11.80 3.49
CA GLY A 153 3.23 11.14 4.48
C GLY A 153 2.38 9.99 3.95
N ALA A 154 2.58 9.53 2.70
CA ALA A 154 1.67 8.57 2.04
C ALA A 154 1.33 7.34 2.91
N PHE A 155 2.29 6.83 3.67
CA PHE A 155 2.16 5.71 4.60
C PHE A 155 2.56 6.07 6.04
N ALA A 156 2.61 7.37 6.36
CA ALA A 156 2.99 7.78 7.72
C ALA A 156 2.11 7.10 8.77
N GLN A 157 2.71 6.62 9.86
CA GLN A 157 2.02 5.91 10.94
C GLN A 157 1.42 4.54 10.54
N CYS A 158 1.83 3.94 9.43
CA CYS A 158 1.50 2.54 9.13
C CYS A 158 2.45 1.62 9.92
N ARG A 159 2.23 1.53 11.23
CA ARG A 159 3.19 1.02 12.22
C ARG A 159 3.49 -0.47 12.12
N MET A 160 2.61 -1.25 11.49
CA MET A 160 2.74 -2.70 11.36
C MET A 160 3.29 -3.15 10.01
N LEU A 161 3.67 -2.24 9.11
CA LEU A 161 4.40 -2.60 7.89
C LEU A 161 5.74 -3.20 8.27
N GLU A 162 6.09 -4.34 7.65
CA GLU A 162 7.28 -5.13 7.97
C GLU A 162 8.43 -4.89 6.99
N GLY A 163 8.12 -4.49 5.76
CA GLY A 163 9.13 -4.21 4.75
C GLY A 163 8.59 -3.45 3.54
N LEU A 164 9.52 -2.99 2.71
CA LEU A 164 9.24 -2.24 1.48
C LEU A 164 10.07 -2.79 0.34
N VAL A 165 9.44 -2.94 -0.84
CA VAL A 165 10.14 -3.28 -2.09
C VAL A 165 9.82 -2.20 -3.12
N PHE A 166 10.83 -1.40 -3.49
CA PHE A 166 10.72 -0.34 -4.48
C PHE A 166 11.12 -0.85 -5.86
N PRO A 167 10.35 -0.51 -6.93
CA PRO A 167 10.64 -0.89 -8.30
C PRO A 167 11.81 -0.09 -8.89
N GLU A 168 12.31 -0.51 -10.06
CA GLU A 168 13.32 0.24 -10.80
C GLU A 168 12.84 1.62 -11.25
N SER A 169 11.55 1.75 -11.52
CA SER A 169 10.92 3.00 -11.97
C SER A 169 10.80 4.08 -10.92
N MET A 170 11.12 3.79 -9.63
CA MET A 170 10.95 4.75 -8.55
C MET A 170 11.90 5.93 -8.69
N GLU A 171 11.36 7.13 -8.85
CA GLU A 171 12.13 8.37 -9.00
C GLU A 171 12.19 9.18 -7.70
N THR A 172 11.06 9.30 -6.99
CA THR A 172 11.01 10.18 -5.83
C THR A 172 10.05 9.70 -4.74
N ILE A 173 10.51 9.80 -3.49
CA ILE A 173 9.72 9.54 -2.29
C ILE A 173 9.70 10.84 -1.47
N ARG A 174 8.59 11.56 -1.52
CA ARG A 174 8.51 12.94 -1.03
C ARG A 174 8.35 13.03 0.48
N SER A 175 8.84 14.13 1.03
CA SER A 175 8.37 14.70 2.29
C SER A 175 7.98 16.15 2.05
N ASP A 176 6.93 16.63 2.69
CA ASP A 176 6.55 18.05 2.62
C ASP A 176 7.13 18.82 3.80
N ASN A 177 7.49 20.07 3.51
CA ASN A 177 7.72 21.10 4.53
C ASN A 177 6.44 21.93 4.71
N ASP A 178 5.27 21.25 4.83
CA ASP A 178 4.01 21.96 4.88
C ASP A 178 3.90 22.90 6.08
N TRP A 179 3.35 24.07 5.79
CA TRP A 179 3.05 25.17 6.71
C TRP A 179 2.10 24.78 7.85
N ASP A 180 1.44 23.64 7.75
CA ASP A 180 0.49 23.11 8.75
C ASP A 180 1.15 22.40 9.92
N GLY A 181 2.44 22.65 10.18
CA GLY A 181 3.09 22.27 11.45
C GLY A 181 3.66 20.87 11.52
N GLY A 182 3.78 20.15 10.42
CA GLY A 182 4.40 18.84 10.43
C GLY A 182 4.86 18.36 9.07
N ALA A 183 6.10 18.66 8.69
CA ALA A 183 6.74 17.94 7.58
C ALA A 183 6.61 16.44 7.84
N GLN A 184 5.83 15.72 7.04
CA GLN A 184 5.65 14.27 7.17
C GLN A 184 6.43 13.55 6.08
N GLY A 185 7.32 12.65 6.48
CA GLY A 185 7.97 11.72 5.58
C GLY A 185 7.02 10.62 5.13
N ALA A 186 7.22 10.13 3.90
CA ALA A 186 6.32 9.13 3.30
C ALA A 186 6.10 7.89 4.18
N PHE A 187 7.12 7.45 4.91
CA PHE A 187 7.10 6.31 5.83
C PHE A 187 7.44 6.70 7.28
N GLN A 188 7.13 7.95 7.65
CA GLN A 188 7.38 8.42 9.00
C GLN A 188 6.62 7.57 10.03
N GLU A 189 7.32 7.18 11.11
CA GLU A 189 6.78 6.37 12.21
C GLU A 189 6.22 5.00 11.79
N CYS A 190 6.74 4.43 10.70
CA CYS A 190 6.53 3.04 10.34
C CYS A 190 7.52 2.14 11.11
N TYR A 191 7.32 2.02 12.42
CA TYR A 191 8.27 1.37 13.34
C TYR A 191 8.51 -0.12 13.07
N GLY A 192 7.57 -0.81 12.40
CA GLY A 192 7.64 -2.23 12.08
C GLY A 192 8.58 -2.57 10.93
N ILE A 193 9.00 -1.58 10.12
CA ILE A 193 9.85 -1.84 8.95
C ILE A 193 11.21 -2.38 9.39
N GLY A 194 11.48 -3.63 8.96
CA GLY A 194 12.72 -4.37 9.20
C GLY A 194 13.44 -4.78 7.92
N SER A 195 12.92 -4.42 6.73
CA SER A 195 13.56 -4.68 5.45
C SER A 195 13.19 -3.63 4.41
N ILE A 196 14.16 -3.23 3.60
CA ILE A 196 13.93 -2.38 2.43
C ILE A 196 14.76 -2.92 1.28
N VAL A 197 14.12 -3.16 0.14
CA VAL A 197 14.73 -3.55 -1.11
C VAL A 197 14.48 -2.45 -2.14
N CYS A 198 15.52 -1.96 -2.79
CA CYS A 198 15.43 -1.06 -3.93
C CYS A 198 15.95 -1.79 -5.16
N LYS A 199 15.12 -1.97 -6.19
CA LYS A 199 15.51 -2.66 -7.43
C LYS A 199 16.24 -1.75 -8.41
N GLY A 200 16.12 -0.42 -8.25
CA GLY A 200 16.70 0.59 -9.14
C GLY A 200 18.21 0.72 -8.97
N GLU A 201 18.91 0.85 -10.10
CA GLU A 201 20.34 1.19 -10.17
C GLU A 201 20.64 2.60 -9.63
N MET A 202 19.67 3.51 -9.77
CA MET A 202 19.78 4.87 -9.25
C MET A 202 18.93 5.03 -7.99
N PRO A 203 19.51 5.56 -6.89
CA PRO A 203 18.75 5.84 -5.69
C PRO A 203 17.63 6.84 -5.96
N PRO A 204 16.36 6.52 -5.59
CA PRO A 204 15.29 7.50 -5.66
C PRO A 204 15.63 8.75 -4.81
N THR A 205 15.16 9.91 -5.23
CA THR A 205 15.28 11.12 -4.41
C THR A 205 14.41 10.97 -3.17
N ILE A 206 15.03 11.04 -1.98
CA ILE A 206 14.35 11.06 -0.69
C ILE A 206 14.70 12.32 0.11
N TYR A 207 13.92 12.59 1.15
CA TYR A 207 14.06 13.78 1.99
C TYR A 207 14.26 13.38 3.45
N ALA A 208 14.72 14.32 4.28
CA ALA A 208 15.19 14.07 5.64
C ALA A 208 14.22 13.26 6.53
N LYS A 209 12.91 13.43 6.34
CA LYS A 209 11.90 12.74 7.15
C LYS A 209 11.28 11.50 6.49
N THR A 210 11.70 11.14 5.29
CA THR A 210 11.08 10.02 4.53
C THR A 210 10.96 8.75 5.37
N PHE A 211 11.99 8.40 6.13
CA PHE A 211 12.07 7.23 7.00
C PHE A 211 12.27 7.60 8.47
N ASP A 212 11.75 8.74 8.93
CA ASP A 212 11.86 9.16 10.32
C ASP A 212 11.11 8.17 11.22
N GLY A 213 11.78 7.68 12.29
CA GLY A 213 11.26 6.62 13.16
C GLY A 213 11.49 5.18 12.67
N VAL A 214 11.95 4.97 11.43
CA VAL A 214 12.39 3.65 10.96
C VAL A 214 13.77 3.32 11.51
N ALA A 215 13.94 2.12 12.07
CA ALA A 215 15.17 1.69 12.73
C ALA A 215 16.26 1.26 11.71
N LYS A 216 16.75 2.21 10.90
CA LYS A 216 17.70 2.01 9.78
C LYS A 216 18.97 1.24 10.17
N ASP A 217 19.32 1.22 11.44
CA ASP A 217 20.50 0.53 11.97
C ASP A 217 20.29 -0.98 12.16
N ASN A 218 19.05 -1.43 12.20
CA ASN A 218 18.70 -2.79 12.62
C ASN A 218 18.63 -3.80 11.46
N PHE A 219 18.58 -3.32 10.21
CA PHE A 219 18.52 -4.18 9.04
C PHE A 219 19.45 -3.70 7.92
N THR A 220 19.58 -4.49 6.88
CA THR A 220 20.37 -4.18 5.69
C THR A 220 19.47 -3.61 4.61
N LEU A 221 19.80 -2.46 4.04
CA LEU A 221 19.22 -1.96 2.79
C LEU A 221 19.77 -2.81 1.65
N GLU A 222 18.89 -3.46 0.93
CA GLU A 222 19.25 -4.30 -0.23
C GLU A 222 19.05 -3.53 -1.52
N VAL A 223 20.10 -3.51 -2.36
CA VAL A 223 20.15 -2.77 -3.63
C VAL A 223 20.85 -3.61 -4.69
N PRO A 224 20.76 -3.29 -5.99
CA PRO A 224 21.59 -3.95 -7.00
C PRO A 224 23.08 -3.86 -6.66
N GLU A 225 23.84 -4.92 -6.93
CA GLU A 225 25.29 -4.96 -6.61
C GLU A 225 26.05 -3.80 -7.25
N SER A 226 25.73 -3.46 -8.49
CA SER A 226 26.25 -2.32 -9.24
C SER A 226 25.93 -0.96 -8.62
N ALA A 227 24.84 -0.86 -7.84
CA ALA A 227 24.33 0.39 -7.27
C ALA A 227 24.79 0.67 -5.83
N ILE A 228 25.50 -0.26 -5.17
CA ILE A 228 25.88 -0.12 -3.76
C ILE A 228 26.59 1.22 -3.51
N GLN A 229 27.56 1.59 -4.36
CA GLN A 229 28.31 2.84 -4.16
C GLN A 229 27.44 4.08 -4.32
N GLN A 230 26.47 4.06 -5.25
CA GLN A 230 25.51 5.15 -5.46
C GLN A 230 24.64 5.37 -4.21
N TYR A 231 24.11 4.29 -3.61
CA TYR A 231 23.29 4.38 -2.40
C TYR A 231 24.11 4.82 -1.17
N GLN A 232 25.39 4.41 -1.07
CA GLN A 232 26.27 4.81 0.03
C GLN A 232 26.57 6.31 0.07
N VAL A 233 26.47 7.02 -1.06
CA VAL A 233 26.73 8.47 -1.12
C VAL A 233 25.45 9.29 -1.31
N ALA A 234 24.32 8.67 -1.64
CA ALA A 234 23.07 9.35 -1.88
C ALA A 234 22.46 9.90 -0.58
N SER A 235 22.01 11.17 -0.64
CA SER A 235 21.43 11.86 0.51
C SER A 235 20.24 11.09 1.10
N GLY A 236 20.27 10.86 2.41
CA GLY A 236 19.25 10.12 3.16
C GLY A 236 19.38 8.59 3.06
N TRP A 237 19.90 8.05 1.94
CA TRP A 237 20.20 6.63 1.81
C TRP A 237 21.51 6.26 2.54
N CYS A 238 22.50 7.14 2.54
CA CYS A 238 23.75 6.98 3.30
C CYS A 238 23.54 6.89 4.83
N ASP A 239 22.35 7.20 5.33
CA ASP A 239 21.99 7.00 6.74
C ASP A 239 21.82 5.52 7.12
N PHE A 240 21.64 4.62 6.15
CA PHE A 240 21.58 3.18 6.40
C PHE A 240 23.00 2.65 6.63
N LYS A 241 23.26 2.10 7.81
CA LYS A 241 24.61 1.62 8.18
C LYS A 241 25.08 0.41 7.38
N ARG A 242 24.13 -0.38 6.87
CA ARG A 242 24.39 -1.61 6.11
C ARG A 242 23.67 -1.52 4.79
N ILE A 243 24.43 -1.50 3.70
CA ILE A 243 23.94 -1.54 2.33
C ILE A 243 24.64 -2.71 1.65
N ALA A 244 23.90 -3.64 1.10
CA ALA A 244 24.42 -4.84 0.46
C ALA A 244 23.65 -5.19 -0.83
N ALA A 245 24.26 -6.09 -1.61
CA ALA A 245 23.61 -6.59 -2.82
C ALA A 245 22.31 -7.31 -2.49
N HIS A 246 21.26 -6.98 -3.24
CA HIS A 246 20.04 -7.79 -3.28
C HIS A 246 20.30 -9.04 -4.10
N HIS A 247 20.19 -10.19 -3.48
CA HIS A 247 20.27 -11.47 -4.18
C HIS A 247 18.84 -11.98 -4.41
N GLU A 248 18.28 -11.67 -5.58
CA GLU A 248 17.10 -12.42 -6.01
C GLU A 248 17.48 -13.90 -6.07
N LEU A 249 16.72 -14.73 -5.35
CA LEU A 249 16.75 -16.17 -5.59
C LEU A 249 16.18 -16.41 -6.99
N VAL A 250 17.02 -16.26 -8.01
CA VAL A 250 16.64 -16.60 -9.38
C VAL A 250 16.62 -18.11 -9.48
N CYS A 251 15.54 -18.72 -9.08
CA CYS A 251 15.28 -20.11 -9.39
C CYS A 251 14.74 -20.18 -10.82
N ARG A 252 15.56 -20.63 -11.72
CA ARG A 252 15.11 -21.05 -13.06
C ARG A 252 15.20 -22.58 -13.12
N PRO A 253 14.14 -23.29 -13.51
CA PRO A 253 12.74 -22.92 -13.80
C PRO A 253 11.78 -23.16 -12.62
N ALA A 254 10.69 -22.44 -12.64
CA ALA A 254 9.46 -22.50 -11.84
C ALA A 254 9.54 -23.12 -10.42
N ILE A 255 9.52 -22.25 -9.40
CA ILE A 255 9.27 -22.65 -8.02
C ILE A 255 7.76 -22.60 -7.78
N ALA A 256 7.16 -23.72 -7.38
CA ALA A 256 5.82 -23.73 -6.83
C ALA A 256 5.91 -23.60 -5.29
N CYS A 257 5.53 -22.44 -4.75
CA CYS A 257 5.37 -22.27 -3.30
C CYS A 257 3.97 -22.71 -2.90
N ALA A 258 3.87 -23.76 -2.10
CA ALA A 258 2.64 -24.11 -1.40
C ALA A 258 2.69 -23.46 -0.01
N ILE A 259 1.78 -22.51 0.26
CA ILE A 259 1.60 -21.92 1.59
C ILE A 259 0.72 -22.87 2.40
N ASN A 260 1.27 -23.50 3.43
CA ASN A 260 0.48 -24.24 4.42
C ASN A 260 0.24 -23.34 5.64
N THR A 261 -0.98 -23.35 6.15
CA THR A 261 -1.49 -22.48 7.23
C THR A 261 -0.87 -22.73 8.61
N GLU A 262 0.08 -23.65 8.75
CA GLU A 262 0.73 -24.02 10.03
C GLU A 262 2.18 -23.50 10.16
N HIS A 263 2.46 -22.29 9.70
CA HIS A 263 3.77 -21.61 9.86
C HIS A 263 5.01 -22.31 9.27
N LYS A 264 4.86 -23.39 8.52
CA LYS A 264 5.94 -24.00 7.75
C LYS A 264 5.67 -23.82 6.26
N GLN A 265 6.51 -23.05 5.60
CA GLN A 265 6.51 -22.96 4.14
C GLN A 265 7.37 -24.10 3.59
N THR A 266 6.81 -24.90 2.70
CA THR A 266 7.57 -25.92 1.96
C THR A 266 7.84 -25.35 0.57
N LEU A 267 9.11 -25.08 0.31
CA LEU A 267 9.58 -24.73 -1.03
C LEU A 267 9.90 -26.02 -1.78
N VAL A 268 9.16 -26.31 -2.85
CA VAL A 268 9.47 -27.41 -3.75
C VAL A 268 10.26 -26.86 -4.93
N ILE A 269 11.53 -27.25 -5.07
CA ILE A 269 12.37 -26.91 -6.22
C ILE A 269 12.25 -28.03 -7.24
N ASP A 270 11.58 -27.77 -8.36
CA ASP A 270 11.56 -28.65 -9.52
C ASP A 270 12.55 -28.08 -10.56
N ALA A 271 13.80 -28.47 -10.47
CA ALA A 271 14.86 -28.00 -11.34
C ALA A 271 15.29 -29.10 -12.34
N GLU A 272 15.36 -28.73 -13.63
CA GLU A 272 16.03 -29.57 -14.62
C GLU A 272 17.53 -29.38 -14.52
N GLY A 273 18.21 -30.29 -13.81
CA GLY A 273 19.65 -30.26 -13.65
C GLY A 273 20.12 -30.26 -12.19
N GLU A 274 21.40 -30.02 -12.01
CA GLU A 274 22.01 -29.90 -10.69
C GLU A 274 21.75 -28.53 -10.10
N TRP A 275 21.46 -28.51 -8.81
CA TRP A 275 21.27 -27.26 -8.07
C TRP A 275 21.92 -27.34 -6.69
N GLU A 276 22.34 -26.19 -6.21
CA GLU A 276 22.94 -26.01 -4.89
C GLU A 276 22.43 -24.71 -4.27
N VAL A 277 22.23 -24.72 -2.98
CA VAL A 277 21.89 -23.49 -2.23
C VAL A 277 23.19 -22.80 -1.83
N ALA A 278 23.48 -21.67 -2.46
CA ALA A 278 24.69 -20.90 -2.20
C ALA A 278 24.68 -20.25 -0.79
N SER A 279 23.50 -19.82 -0.31
CA SER A 279 23.34 -19.28 1.03
C SER A 279 21.91 -19.45 1.52
N LYS A 280 21.70 -19.47 2.84
CA LYS A 280 20.39 -19.46 3.48
C LYS A 280 20.40 -18.53 4.68
N PRO A 281 19.28 -17.84 4.98
CA PRO A 281 19.14 -17.11 6.23
C PRO A 281 19.20 -18.06 7.44
N ASP A 282 19.68 -17.59 8.59
CA ASP A 282 19.81 -18.38 9.81
C ASP A 282 18.49 -18.96 10.34
N TRP A 283 17.38 -18.31 10.04
CA TRP A 283 16.03 -18.77 10.40
C TRP A 283 15.46 -19.85 9.46
N CYS A 284 16.12 -20.14 8.35
CA CYS A 284 15.68 -21.11 7.34
C CYS A 284 16.34 -22.48 7.58
N GLU A 285 15.52 -23.51 7.79
CA GLU A 285 15.98 -24.91 7.81
C GLU A 285 15.66 -25.54 6.45
N LEU A 286 16.66 -26.12 5.81
CA LEU A 286 16.52 -26.82 4.55
C LEU A 286 16.64 -28.33 4.78
N SER A 287 15.72 -29.09 4.22
CA SER A 287 15.81 -30.58 4.24
C SER A 287 16.89 -31.08 3.27
N LYS A 288 17.20 -30.30 2.22
CA LYS A 288 18.28 -30.55 1.26
C LYS A 288 18.91 -29.23 0.85
N THR A 289 20.22 -29.21 0.65
CA THR A 289 20.99 -28.03 0.17
C THR A 289 21.46 -28.15 -1.27
N SER A 290 21.31 -29.33 -1.86
CA SER A 290 21.64 -29.59 -3.27
C SER A 290 20.81 -30.75 -3.80
N GLY A 291 20.71 -30.90 -5.10
CA GLY A 291 20.01 -32.00 -5.73
C GLY A 291 20.22 -32.06 -7.24
N ASN A 292 19.73 -33.12 -7.80
CA ASN A 292 19.64 -33.32 -9.25
C ASN A 292 18.34 -34.08 -9.58
N LYS A 293 18.02 -34.21 -10.87
CA LYS A 293 16.78 -34.84 -11.37
C LYS A 293 16.49 -36.27 -10.85
N LYS A 294 17.41 -36.87 -10.08
CA LYS A 294 17.30 -38.24 -9.53
C LYS A 294 17.19 -38.27 -8.01
N SER A 295 17.12 -37.13 -7.36
CA SER A 295 17.09 -37.07 -5.87
C SER A 295 15.75 -36.60 -5.33
#